data_13aaf4c97252a361d57ed804bb3e849f
#
_entry.id   13aaf4c97252a361d57ed804bb3e849f
#
_cell.length_a   1.000
_cell.length_b   1.000
_cell.length_c   1.000
_cell.angle_alpha   90.00
_cell.angle_beta   90.00
_cell.angle_gamma   90.00
#
_symmetry.space_group_name_H-M   'P 1'
#
loop_
_entity.id
_entity.type
_entity.pdbx_description
1 polymer ?
#
loop_
_entity_poly.entity_id
_entity_poly.type
_entity_poly.pdbx_seq_one_letter_code
_entity_poly.pdbx_strand_id
1 'polypeptide(L)'
;MKRILLYLGILAAVCWAGDPGTDIGMLIPVETVFIQKLENEIVIETDSGDRGAGATMKQAAEDLKEKADGVIYLDTADYLILNREAEALLYQLQSNQKQEVALCETEGRIDVEEITPFLRAHKPQLRLSDWRAGMTLPGLEEAEGSFKIKTKTAEKGG
;
A
#
# COMPACT_ATOMS: atom_id res chain seq x y z
N MET A 1 -3.04 -53.15 18.16
CA MET A 1 -2.55 -52.91 16.78
C MET A 1 -3.50 -52.10 15.91
N LYS A 2 -4.81 -52.41 15.81
CA LYS A 2 -5.76 -51.62 14.97
C LYS A 2 -5.86 -50.12 15.32
N ARG A 3 -5.75 -49.72 16.61
CA ARG A 3 -5.82 -48.33 17.05
C ARG A 3 -4.58 -47.52 16.65
N ILE A 4 -3.40 -48.15 16.65
CA ILE A 4 -2.15 -47.52 16.25
C ILE A 4 -2.13 -47.21 14.74
N LEU A 5 -2.66 -48.13 13.93
CA LEU A 5 -2.79 -47.92 12.49
C LEU A 5 -3.76 -46.77 12.14
N LEU A 6 -4.85 -46.64 12.94
CA LEU A 6 -5.80 -45.53 12.78
C LEU A 6 -5.16 -44.18 13.09
N TYR A 7 -4.36 -44.08 14.17
CA TYR A 7 -3.62 -42.86 14.52
C TYR A 7 -2.57 -42.52 13.47
N LEU A 8 -1.84 -43.49 12.94
CA LEU A 8 -0.88 -43.28 11.85
C LEU A 8 -1.56 -42.80 10.56
N GLY A 9 -2.76 -43.37 10.25
CA GLY A 9 -3.55 -42.94 9.11
C GLY A 9 -4.05 -41.48 9.22
N ILE A 10 -4.53 -41.10 10.42
CA ILE A 10 -4.93 -39.68 10.68
C ILE A 10 -3.75 -38.75 10.61
N LEU A 11 -2.59 -39.12 11.20
CA LEU A 11 -1.37 -38.31 11.15
C LEU A 11 -0.90 -38.12 9.71
N ALA A 12 -0.88 -39.17 8.90
CA ALA A 12 -0.53 -39.09 7.49
C ALA A 12 -1.52 -38.21 6.68
N ALA A 13 -2.84 -38.33 6.98
CA ALA A 13 -3.84 -37.48 6.34
C ALA A 13 -3.68 -35.99 6.70
N VAL A 14 -3.37 -35.69 7.97
CA VAL A 14 -3.11 -34.29 8.40
C VAL A 14 -1.82 -33.75 7.78
N CYS A 15 -0.77 -34.56 7.68
CA CYS A 15 0.46 -34.14 6.99
C CYS A 15 0.27 -33.99 5.47
N TRP A 16 -0.67 -34.73 4.87
CA TRP A 16 -0.96 -34.64 3.42
C TRP A 16 -2.00 -33.56 3.07
N ALA A 17 -2.90 -33.25 4.00
CA ALA A 17 -3.89 -32.18 3.89
C ALA A 17 -3.37 -30.84 4.41
N GLY A 18 -2.10 -30.78 4.82
CA GLY A 18 -1.45 -29.51 5.15
C GLY A 18 -1.54 -28.59 3.93
N ASP A 19 -2.33 -27.53 4.04
CA ASP A 19 -2.30 -26.42 3.09
C ASP A 19 -0.83 -26.13 2.79
N PRO A 20 -0.40 -26.04 1.53
CA PRO A 20 0.92 -25.52 1.22
C PRO A 20 0.94 -24.10 1.77
N GLY A 21 1.40 -23.97 3.01
CA GLY A 21 1.50 -22.67 3.69
C GLY A 21 2.24 -21.74 2.77
N THR A 22 1.75 -20.50 2.62
CA THR A 22 2.42 -19.48 1.85
C THR A 22 3.87 -19.43 2.31
N ASP A 23 4.78 -19.75 1.42
CA ASP A 23 6.21 -19.70 1.75
C ASP A 23 6.53 -18.26 2.17
N ILE A 24 6.98 -18.08 3.40
CA ILE A 24 7.34 -16.75 3.94
C ILE A 24 8.42 -16.09 3.07
N GLY A 25 9.23 -16.88 2.37
CA GLY A 25 10.21 -16.38 1.40
C GLY A 25 9.60 -15.72 0.17
N MET A 26 8.28 -15.88 -0.07
CA MET A 26 7.54 -15.22 -1.15
C MET A 26 6.84 -13.93 -0.72
N LEU A 27 6.93 -13.53 0.55
CA LEU A 27 6.34 -12.29 1.02
C LEU A 27 7.18 -11.11 0.55
N ILE A 28 6.53 -10.20 -0.20
CA ILE A 28 7.15 -8.95 -0.63
C ILE A 28 6.73 -7.87 0.37
N PRO A 29 7.67 -7.37 1.20
CA PRO A 29 7.36 -6.27 2.11
C PRO A 29 7.16 -5.00 1.30
N VAL A 30 6.06 -4.32 1.52
CA VAL A 30 5.74 -3.03 0.91
C VAL A 30 5.78 -1.97 2.00
N GLU A 31 6.62 -0.97 1.82
CA GLU A 31 6.74 0.17 2.75
C GLU A 31 6.00 1.40 2.20
N THR A 32 6.05 1.62 0.89
CA THR A 32 5.42 2.77 0.23
C THR A 32 4.48 2.31 -0.87
N VAL A 33 3.28 2.87 -0.87
CA VAL A 33 2.28 2.67 -1.91
C VAL A 33 1.95 4.01 -2.54
N PHE A 34 1.99 4.10 -3.86
CA PHE A 34 1.54 5.25 -4.62
C PHE A 34 0.26 4.92 -5.37
N ILE A 35 -0.79 5.68 -5.14
CA ILE A 35 -2.09 5.53 -5.79
C ILE A 35 -2.35 6.72 -6.67
N GLN A 36 -2.52 6.44 -7.96
CA GLN A 36 -2.91 7.43 -8.95
C GLN A 36 -4.32 7.14 -9.43
N LYS A 37 -5.19 8.14 -9.41
CA LYS A 37 -6.46 8.10 -10.11
C LYS A 37 -6.31 8.86 -11.42
N LEU A 38 -6.43 8.15 -12.52
CA LEU A 38 -6.51 8.68 -13.87
C LEU A 38 -7.98 8.77 -14.29
N GLU A 39 -8.27 9.32 -15.48
CA GLU A 39 -9.66 9.52 -15.93
C GLU A 39 -10.52 8.25 -15.85
N ASN A 40 -9.98 7.10 -16.29
CA ASN A 40 -10.73 5.85 -16.40
C ASN A 40 -10.13 4.69 -15.61
N GLU A 41 -9.03 4.89 -14.92
CA GLU A 41 -8.34 3.84 -14.17
C GLU A 41 -7.71 4.35 -12.89
N ILE A 42 -7.50 3.44 -11.98
CA ILE A 42 -6.70 3.61 -10.78
C ILE A 42 -5.44 2.76 -10.95
N VAL A 43 -4.30 3.37 -10.70
CA VAL A 43 -2.99 2.71 -10.75
C VAL A 43 -2.41 2.66 -9.34
N ILE A 44 -1.89 1.51 -8.96
CA ILE A 44 -1.18 1.29 -7.70
C ILE A 44 0.25 0.90 -8.05
N GLU A 45 1.22 1.62 -7.50
CA GLU A 45 2.65 1.31 -7.60
C GLU A 45 3.22 1.13 -6.20
N THR A 46 4.18 0.22 -6.05
CA THR A 46 4.85 -0.07 -4.77
C THR A 46 6.34 0.22 -4.85
N ASP A 47 6.99 0.34 -3.72
CA ASP A 47 8.44 0.49 -3.61
C ASP A 47 9.24 -0.77 -4.01
N SER A 48 8.57 -1.90 -4.20
CA SER A 48 9.15 -3.09 -4.82
C SER A 48 9.17 -3.04 -6.36
N GLY A 49 8.63 -1.97 -6.96
CA GLY A 49 8.54 -1.80 -8.42
C GLY A 49 7.32 -2.48 -9.05
N ASP A 50 6.48 -3.14 -8.25
CA ASP A 50 5.27 -3.77 -8.74
C ASP A 50 4.19 -2.74 -9.05
N ARG A 51 3.41 -2.98 -10.11
CA ARG A 51 2.37 -2.07 -10.58
C ARG A 51 1.12 -2.81 -11.01
N GLY A 52 -0.03 -2.34 -10.54
CA GLY A 52 -1.34 -2.82 -10.97
C GLY A 52 -2.27 -1.69 -11.37
N ALA A 53 -3.20 -1.97 -12.29
CA ALA A 53 -4.15 -1.00 -12.80
C ALA A 53 -5.56 -1.61 -12.90
N GLY A 54 -6.59 -0.78 -12.72
CA GLY A 54 -7.97 -1.23 -12.83
C GLY A 54 -8.96 -0.07 -12.72
N ALA A 55 -10.21 -0.30 -13.13
CA ALA A 55 -11.26 0.71 -13.02
C ALA A 55 -11.68 1.01 -11.56
N THR A 56 -11.32 0.11 -10.64
CA THR A 56 -11.58 0.26 -9.20
C THR A 56 -10.33 -0.09 -8.39
N MET A 57 -10.26 0.39 -7.14
CA MET A 57 -9.18 0.02 -6.22
C MET A 57 -9.02 -1.50 -6.08
N LYS A 58 -10.12 -2.23 -6.02
CA LYS A 58 -10.10 -3.68 -5.92
C LYS A 58 -9.45 -4.32 -7.14
N GLN A 59 -9.86 -3.91 -8.35
CA GLN A 59 -9.29 -4.43 -9.59
C GLN A 59 -7.81 -4.09 -9.74
N ALA A 60 -7.42 -2.85 -9.40
CA ALA A 60 -6.02 -2.45 -9.43
C ALA A 60 -5.16 -3.28 -8.44
N ALA A 61 -5.69 -3.55 -7.24
CA ALA A 61 -4.99 -4.38 -6.26
C ALA A 61 -4.95 -5.87 -6.67
N GLU A 62 -5.97 -6.40 -7.33
CA GLU A 62 -5.98 -7.75 -7.88
C GLU A 62 -4.96 -7.87 -9.02
N ASP A 63 -4.97 -6.93 -9.97
CA ASP A 63 -4.01 -6.88 -11.08
C ASP A 63 -2.55 -6.77 -10.59
N LEU A 64 -2.30 -5.97 -9.54
CA LEU A 64 -1.01 -5.88 -8.89
C LEU A 64 -0.56 -7.25 -8.33
N LYS A 65 -1.45 -7.92 -7.59
CA LYS A 65 -1.15 -9.23 -6.99
C LYS A 65 -0.93 -10.33 -8.02
N GLU A 66 -1.62 -10.28 -9.16
CA GLU A 66 -1.44 -11.23 -10.25
C GLU A 66 -0.10 -11.07 -10.98
N LYS A 67 0.43 -9.84 -11.04
CA LYS A 67 1.68 -9.52 -11.74
C LYS A 67 2.93 -9.65 -10.87
N ALA A 68 2.77 -9.58 -9.57
CA ALA A 68 3.89 -9.66 -8.64
C ALA A 68 4.49 -11.07 -8.58
N ASP A 69 5.81 -11.13 -8.44
CA ASP A 69 6.54 -12.39 -8.30
C ASP A 69 6.38 -13.04 -6.90
N GLY A 70 5.52 -12.48 -6.05
CA GLY A 70 5.27 -12.95 -4.69
C GLY A 70 3.97 -12.43 -4.11
N VAL A 71 3.79 -12.63 -2.81
CA VAL A 71 2.59 -12.19 -2.10
C VAL A 71 2.80 -10.78 -1.56
N ILE A 72 2.05 -9.83 -2.09
CA ILE A 72 2.08 -8.41 -1.69
C ILE A 72 1.00 -8.13 -0.64
N TYR A 73 1.41 -7.48 0.46
CA TYR A 73 0.53 -7.00 1.51
C TYR A 73 0.50 -5.47 1.52
N LEU A 74 -0.46 -4.89 0.82
CA LEU A 74 -0.61 -3.42 0.73
C LEU A 74 -1.02 -2.78 2.05
N ASP A 75 -1.70 -3.52 2.92
CA ASP A 75 -2.17 -3.07 4.23
C ASP A 75 -1.07 -2.92 5.27
N THR A 76 0.15 -3.37 4.97
CA THR A 76 1.32 -3.22 5.85
C THR A 76 2.12 -1.94 5.57
N ALA A 77 1.83 -1.23 4.48
CA ALA A 77 2.55 -0.02 4.10
C ALA A 77 2.60 1.03 5.21
N ASP A 78 3.74 1.71 5.32
CA ASP A 78 3.94 2.81 6.27
C ASP A 78 3.66 4.18 5.65
N TYR A 79 3.76 4.27 4.31
CA TYR A 79 3.56 5.51 3.55
C TYR A 79 2.57 5.31 2.42
N LEU A 80 1.66 6.25 2.27
CA LEU A 80 0.69 6.30 1.19
C LEU A 80 0.79 7.64 0.48
N ILE A 81 1.19 7.59 -0.78
CA ILE A 81 1.26 8.75 -1.66
C ILE A 81 0.04 8.71 -2.58
N LEU A 82 -0.58 9.85 -2.79
CA LEU A 82 -1.75 10.00 -3.65
C LEU A 82 -1.52 11.10 -4.67
N ASN A 83 -2.01 10.93 -5.90
CA ASN A 83 -2.22 12.09 -6.72
C ASN A 83 -3.50 12.82 -6.27
N ARG A 84 -3.66 14.08 -6.66
CA ARG A 84 -4.77 14.92 -6.22
C ARG A 84 -6.14 14.31 -6.50
N GLU A 85 -6.30 13.65 -7.64
CA GLU A 85 -7.55 13.02 -8.05
C GLU A 85 -7.88 11.78 -7.22
N ALA A 86 -6.87 11.16 -6.60
CA ALA A 86 -7.03 9.99 -5.75
C ALA A 86 -7.45 10.32 -4.30
N GLU A 87 -7.43 11.59 -3.88
CA GLU A 87 -7.85 11.99 -2.52
C GLU A 87 -9.26 11.49 -2.17
N ALA A 88 -10.17 11.49 -3.14
CA ALA A 88 -11.52 10.96 -2.95
C ALA A 88 -11.58 9.46 -2.54
N LEU A 89 -10.51 8.71 -2.80
CA LEU A 89 -10.40 7.29 -2.45
C LEU A 89 -10.04 7.08 -0.96
N LEU A 90 -9.58 8.12 -0.25
CA LEU A 90 -9.17 8.02 1.16
C LEU A 90 -10.27 7.47 2.06
N TYR A 91 -11.54 7.78 1.78
CA TYR A 91 -12.68 7.21 2.52
C TYR A 91 -12.76 5.69 2.42
N GLN A 92 -12.45 5.14 1.24
CA GLN A 92 -12.45 3.70 1.03
C GLN A 92 -11.24 3.05 1.68
N LEU A 93 -10.10 3.75 1.68
CA LEU A 93 -8.86 3.28 2.28
C LEU A 93 -8.92 3.27 3.81
N GLN A 94 -9.61 4.22 4.44
CA GLN A 94 -9.75 4.27 5.91
C GLN A 94 -10.35 2.99 6.51
N SER A 95 -11.16 2.26 5.76
CA SER A 95 -11.76 1.01 6.25
C SER A 95 -10.89 -0.23 6.07
N ASN A 96 -9.87 -0.16 5.20
CA ASN A 96 -9.12 -1.33 4.75
C ASN A 96 -7.61 -1.23 4.96
N GLN A 97 -7.11 -0.06 5.36
CA GLN A 97 -5.67 0.18 5.53
C GLN A 97 -5.28 0.36 6.99
N LYS A 98 -3.99 0.16 7.28
CA LYS A 98 -3.40 0.47 8.57
C LYS A 98 -3.64 1.94 8.92
N GLN A 99 -4.25 2.20 10.06
CA GLN A 99 -4.65 3.55 10.46
C GLN A 99 -3.47 4.49 10.70
N GLU A 100 -2.27 3.94 10.94
CA GLU A 100 -1.05 4.69 11.20
C GLU A 100 -0.24 5.05 9.96
N VAL A 101 -0.71 4.65 8.75
CA VAL A 101 -0.03 4.99 7.51
C VAL A 101 0.06 6.52 7.33
N ALA A 102 1.25 7.00 7.00
CA ALA A 102 1.49 8.43 6.78
C ALA A 102 1.09 8.83 5.37
N LEU A 103 0.42 9.97 5.23
CA LEU A 103 -0.17 10.44 3.98
C LEU A 103 0.63 11.58 3.37
N CYS A 104 0.79 11.52 2.03
CA CYS A 104 1.28 12.62 1.20
C CYS A 104 0.47 12.74 -0.08
N GLU A 105 0.43 13.92 -0.67
CA GLU A 105 -0.04 14.13 -2.04
C GLU A 105 1.10 14.55 -2.96
N THR A 106 0.98 14.23 -4.25
CA THR A 106 1.87 14.72 -5.30
C THR A 106 1.08 15.24 -6.50
N GLU A 107 1.61 16.25 -7.18
CA GLU A 107 1.03 16.74 -8.43
C GLU A 107 1.60 16.02 -9.66
N GLY A 108 2.73 15.32 -9.51
CA GLY A 108 3.44 14.64 -10.60
C GLY A 108 3.59 13.14 -10.38
N ARG A 109 4.16 12.51 -11.38
CA ARG A 109 4.63 11.13 -11.25
C ARG A 109 5.90 11.14 -10.40
N ILE A 110 5.98 10.23 -9.45
CA ILE A 110 7.12 10.04 -8.56
C ILE A 110 7.61 8.60 -8.73
N ASP A 111 8.92 8.43 -8.68
CA ASP A 111 9.52 7.10 -8.54
C ASP A 111 9.39 6.65 -7.09
N VAL A 112 8.61 5.59 -6.88
CA VAL A 112 8.28 5.09 -5.53
C VAL A 112 9.50 4.48 -4.85
N GLU A 113 10.39 3.85 -5.60
CA GLU A 113 11.62 3.27 -5.08
C GLU A 113 12.57 4.36 -4.58
N GLU A 114 12.72 5.45 -5.35
CA GLU A 114 13.60 6.56 -5.00
C GLU A 114 13.08 7.39 -3.83
N ILE A 115 11.76 7.57 -3.71
CA ILE A 115 11.15 8.39 -2.66
C ILE A 115 11.10 7.71 -1.30
N THR A 116 11.02 6.39 -1.24
CA THR A 116 10.86 5.63 0.01
C THR A 116 11.95 5.92 1.04
N PRO A 117 13.26 5.96 0.71
CA PRO A 117 14.31 6.36 1.65
C PRO A 117 14.13 7.79 2.20
N PHE A 118 13.64 8.71 1.37
CA PHE A 118 13.36 10.07 1.79
C PHE A 118 12.20 10.13 2.80
N LEU A 119 11.10 9.43 2.54
CA LEU A 119 9.95 9.35 3.46
C LEU A 119 10.33 8.72 4.79
N ARG A 120 11.22 7.73 4.78
CA ARG A 120 11.76 7.12 6.00
C ARG A 120 12.54 8.12 6.86
N ALA A 121 13.31 9.00 6.22
CA ALA A 121 14.10 10.03 6.90
C ALA A 121 13.25 11.25 7.33
N HIS A 122 12.21 11.59 6.55
CA HIS A 122 11.41 12.82 6.70
C HIS A 122 9.92 12.46 6.82
N LYS A 123 9.56 11.67 7.83
CA LYS A 123 8.19 11.14 8.02
C LYS A 123 7.12 12.21 7.91
N PRO A 124 6.16 12.07 6.98
CA PRO A 124 4.97 12.93 6.95
C PRO A 124 4.22 12.83 8.27
N GLN A 125 3.68 13.97 8.73
CA GLN A 125 3.04 14.02 10.06
C GLN A 125 1.57 13.60 10.03
N LEU A 126 0.91 13.79 8.89
CA LEU A 126 -0.50 13.44 8.74
C LEU A 126 -0.66 11.93 8.57
N ARG A 127 -1.46 11.32 9.43
CA ARG A 127 -1.80 9.90 9.36
C ARG A 127 -3.21 9.70 8.83
N LEU A 128 -3.48 8.52 8.28
CA LEU A 128 -4.81 8.17 7.78
C LEU A 128 -5.87 8.23 8.89
N SER A 129 -5.53 7.85 10.13
CA SER A 129 -6.41 7.98 11.30
C SER A 129 -6.81 9.41 11.61
N ASP A 130 -5.94 10.36 11.33
CA ASP A 130 -6.13 11.78 11.67
C ASP A 130 -6.77 12.55 10.52
N TRP A 131 -6.73 12.00 9.30
CA TRP A 131 -7.31 12.63 8.13
C TRP A 131 -8.83 12.76 8.25
N ARG A 132 -9.35 13.92 7.85
CA ARG A 132 -10.77 14.23 7.75
C ARG A 132 -11.02 14.95 6.43
N ALA A 133 -12.23 14.83 5.89
CA ALA A 133 -12.63 15.53 4.69
C ALA A 133 -12.32 17.03 4.77
N GLY A 134 -11.70 17.55 3.73
CA GLY A 134 -11.31 18.95 3.63
C GLY A 134 -9.96 19.28 4.33
N MET A 135 -9.27 18.31 4.92
CA MET A 135 -7.89 18.50 5.33
C MET A 135 -6.97 18.45 4.11
N THR A 136 -6.04 19.40 4.03
CA THR A 136 -5.02 19.40 2.98
C THR A 136 -3.94 18.40 3.31
N LEU A 137 -3.61 17.54 2.36
CA LEU A 137 -2.51 16.60 2.48
C LEU A 137 -1.16 17.33 2.40
N PRO A 138 -0.12 16.85 3.09
CA PRO A 138 1.25 17.32 2.89
C PRO A 138 1.68 17.09 1.43
N GLY A 139 2.06 18.15 0.74
CA GLY A 139 2.53 18.08 -0.65
C GLY A 139 3.92 17.51 -0.74
N LEU A 140 4.14 16.57 -1.64
CA LEU A 140 5.44 16.00 -1.98
C LEU A 140 5.87 16.52 -3.33
N GLU A 141 7.05 17.14 -3.40
CA GLU A 141 7.60 17.70 -4.62
C GLU A 141 9.01 17.18 -4.84
N GLU A 142 9.30 16.87 -6.09
CA GLU A 142 10.64 16.65 -6.58
C GLU A 142 11.17 17.94 -7.20
N ALA A 143 12.28 18.45 -6.70
CA ALA A 143 12.93 19.64 -7.20
C ALA A 143 14.45 19.43 -7.26
N GLU A 144 15.03 19.59 -8.45
CA GLU A 144 16.49 19.53 -8.68
C GLU A 144 17.13 18.22 -8.14
N GLY A 145 16.46 17.07 -8.32
CA GLY A 145 16.97 15.77 -7.86
C GLY A 145 16.90 15.58 -6.33
N SER A 146 16.09 16.38 -5.64
CA SER A 146 15.79 16.19 -4.22
C SER A 146 14.29 16.27 -3.93
N PHE A 147 13.84 15.54 -2.93
CA PHE A 147 12.44 15.55 -2.49
C PHE A 147 12.22 16.54 -1.36
N LYS A 148 11.03 17.14 -1.30
CA LYS A 148 10.61 18.05 -0.22
C LYS A 148 9.17 17.78 0.16
N ILE A 149 8.89 17.80 1.47
CA ILE A 149 7.51 17.78 1.99
C ILE A 149 7.10 19.22 2.28
N LYS A 150 6.06 19.69 1.59
CA LYS A 150 5.42 21.00 1.87
C LYS A 150 4.20 20.78 2.74
N THR A 151 4.24 21.29 3.95
CA THR A 151 3.04 21.42 4.77
C THR A 151 2.31 22.67 4.32
N LYS A 152 1.21 22.50 3.57
CA LYS A 152 0.33 23.64 3.27
C LYS A 152 -0.33 24.05 4.59
N THR A 153 0.15 25.13 5.17
CA THR A 153 -0.55 25.78 6.29
C THR A 153 -1.93 26.19 5.78
N ALA A 154 -2.99 25.69 6.43
CA ALA A 154 -4.34 26.09 6.10
C ALA A 154 -4.40 27.63 6.21
N GLU A 155 -4.51 28.32 5.07
CA GLU A 155 -4.90 29.74 5.08
C GLU A 155 -6.27 29.81 5.72
N LYS A 156 -6.31 30.32 6.96
CA LYS A 156 -7.56 30.76 7.57
C LYS A 156 -8.11 31.87 6.68
N GLY A 157 -9.04 31.51 5.79
CA GLY A 157 -9.88 32.49 5.14
C GLY A 157 -10.63 33.28 6.21
N GLY A 158 -10.31 34.58 6.24
CA GLY A 158 -11.01 35.55 7.05
C GLY A 158 -12.41 35.83 6.52
#